data_d4fe1ea7d3c71964d858e231270ea011
#
_entry.id   d4fe1ea7d3c71964d858e231270ea011
#
_cell.length_a   1.000
_cell.length_b   1.000
_cell.length_c   1.000
_cell.angle_alpha   90.00
_cell.angle_beta   90.00
_cell.angle_gamma   90.00
#
_symmetry.space_group_name_H-M   'P 1'
#
loop_
_entity.id
_entity.type
_entity.pdbx_description
1 polymer ?
#
loop_
_entity_poly.entity_id
_entity_poly.type
_entity_poly.pdbx_seq_one_letter_code
_entity_poly.pdbx_strand_id
1 'polypeptide(L)'
;MTTHAPFRVDHVGSYLRPKDLVEARAKFANGEITREKLTAVEDKEIRELVKKQIAAGLKGVTDGEFRRAYWHLDFFWGFNGIEHRVGKHGLKFNGVETKADTATLTAPIDGHNHPFVEHFKFLRDLVKDEDVIVKFTIPSPSQFYFELIFTPENIAAWTSVYPTEKELFEAIKNAYVDVITDLYNEGLRTLQFDDCTWGALADDGFIKRFDADRPLEEVRRDFVGRALQLNNSVLGVLPKDLVVNTHVCRGNFQSTWIAQGGYEKVEDELLAGEYVNAYYLEYDTDRAGDFKPLAKVSDGKKVVLGLLTSKFADLEDKDEVIARIKEASQYVPLENLYLSTQCGFASTEEGNILTEEDQWKKIALISEIAQEVSGK
;
A
#
# COMPACT_ATOMS: atom_id res chain seq x y z
N MET A 1 -20.39 11.21 -12.69
CA MET A 1 -19.94 10.52 -11.47
C MET A 1 -18.51 10.08 -11.69
N THR A 2 -17.64 10.18 -10.70
CA THR A 2 -16.24 9.70 -10.79
C THR A 2 -16.29 8.18 -10.91
N THR A 3 -15.70 7.64 -11.97
CA THR A 3 -15.69 6.18 -12.24
C THR A 3 -14.45 5.48 -11.68
N HIS A 4 -13.56 6.23 -10.99
CA HIS A 4 -12.29 5.72 -10.46
C HIS A 4 -11.97 6.35 -9.10
N ALA A 5 -11.27 5.60 -8.22
CA ALA A 5 -10.72 6.16 -6.98
C ALA A 5 -9.63 7.22 -7.30
N PRO A 6 -9.35 8.17 -6.40
CA PRO A 6 -9.95 8.28 -5.07
C PRO A 6 -11.35 8.90 -5.08
N PHE A 7 -12.11 8.58 -4.04
CA PHE A 7 -13.41 9.18 -3.73
C PHE A 7 -13.29 10.13 -2.53
N ARG A 8 -14.29 11.01 -2.33
CA ARG A 8 -14.27 11.97 -1.21
C ARG A 8 -14.11 11.30 0.15
N VAL A 9 -14.74 10.15 0.29
CA VAL A 9 -14.58 9.22 1.41
C VAL A 9 -13.82 8.02 0.86
N ASP A 10 -12.62 7.80 1.32
CA ASP A 10 -11.79 6.71 0.83
C ASP A 10 -11.08 5.98 2.00
N HIS A 11 -10.42 4.90 1.68
CA HIS A 11 -9.64 4.08 2.62
C HIS A 11 -8.39 3.53 1.91
N VAL A 12 -7.38 3.10 2.65
CA VAL A 12 -6.16 2.57 2.05
C VAL A 12 -6.38 1.17 1.45
N GLY A 13 -7.02 0.26 2.20
CA GLY A 13 -7.42 -1.00 1.56
C GLY A 13 -7.48 -2.22 2.47
N SER A 14 -6.55 -2.36 3.44
CA SER A 14 -6.56 -3.49 4.37
C SER A 14 -7.47 -3.25 5.57
N TYR A 15 -8.10 -4.32 6.03
CA TYR A 15 -9.03 -4.34 7.17
C TYR A 15 -8.61 -5.39 8.21
N LEU A 16 -9.04 -5.20 9.47
CA LEU A 16 -8.82 -6.15 10.57
C LEU A 16 -9.40 -7.51 10.20
N ARG A 17 -8.59 -8.57 10.37
CA ARG A 17 -9.01 -9.94 10.06
C ARG A 17 -10.07 -10.40 11.07
N PRO A 18 -11.26 -10.88 10.61
CA PRO A 18 -12.26 -11.48 11.49
C PRO A 18 -11.71 -12.71 12.24
N LYS A 19 -12.24 -12.96 13.42
CA LYS A 19 -11.81 -14.08 14.27
C LYS A 19 -11.83 -15.42 13.55
N ASP A 20 -12.90 -15.73 12.81
CA ASP A 20 -13.03 -16.96 12.04
C ASP A 20 -11.87 -17.14 11.04
N LEU A 21 -11.45 -16.04 10.39
CA LEU A 21 -10.33 -16.05 9.44
C LEU A 21 -9.00 -16.27 10.15
N VAL A 22 -8.75 -15.60 11.28
CA VAL A 22 -7.53 -15.78 12.09
C VAL A 22 -7.41 -17.23 12.56
N GLU A 23 -8.49 -17.83 13.06
CA GLU A 23 -8.52 -19.23 13.48
C GLU A 23 -8.29 -20.19 12.31
N ALA A 24 -8.91 -19.92 11.15
CA ALA A 24 -8.71 -20.76 9.96
C ALA A 24 -7.27 -20.72 9.45
N ARG A 25 -6.64 -19.53 9.44
CA ARG A 25 -5.21 -19.38 9.08
C ARG A 25 -4.31 -20.17 10.03
N ALA A 26 -4.53 -20.08 11.34
CA ALA A 26 -3.78 -20.85 12.32
C ALA A 26 -3.92 -22.35 12.10
N LYS A 27 -5.15 -22.86 11.86
CA LYS A 27 -5.40 -24.26 11.55
C LYS A 27 -4.72 -24.72 10.27
N PHE A 28 -4.72 -23.85 9.25
CA PHE A 28 -4.02 -24.14 7.99
C PHE A 28 -2.51 -24.23 8.19
N ALA A 29 -1.91 -23.27 8.89
CA ALA A 29 -0.49 -23.28 9.22
C ALA A 29 -0.06 -24.54 9.99
N ASN A 30 -0.95 -25.07 10.86
CA ASN A 30 -0.72 -26.30 11.60
C ASN A 30 -1.02 -27.58 10.79
N GLY A 31 -1.49 -27.47 9.52
CA GLY A 31 -1.86 -28.62 8.71
C GLY A 31 -3.19 -29.28 9.09
N GLU A 32 -4.03 -28.62 9.92
CA GLU A 32 -5.31 -29.14 10.42
C GLU A 32 -6.44 -29.01 9.39
N ILE A 33 -6.33 -28.06 8.46
CA ILE A 33 -7.28 -27.87 7.36
C ILE A 33 -6.56 -27.76 6.03
N THR A 34 -7.26 -28.05 4.93
CA THR A 34 -6.73 -27.93 3.59
C THR A 34 -6.78 -26.48 3.08
N ARG A 35 -6.07 -26.19 1.98
CA ARG A 35 -6.10 -24.86 1.32
C ARG A 35 -7.51 -24.49 0.88
N GLU A 36 -8.29 -25.46 0.35
CA GLU A 36 -9.67 -25.24 -0.10
C GLU A 36 -10.57 -24.80 1.06
N LYS A 37 -10.37 -25.39 2.24
CA LYS A 37 -11.14 -24.99 3.43
C LYS A 37 -10.77 -23.58 3.89
N LEU A 38 -9.51 -23.22 3.86
CA LEU A 38 -9.10 -21.86 4.17
C LEU A 38 -9.68 -20.87 3.14
N THR A 39 -9.57 -21.17 1.85
CA THR A 39 -10.16 -20.35 0.78
C THR A 39 -11.66 -20.13 0.97
N ALA A 40 -12.41 -21.16 1.38
CA ALA A 40 -13.85 -21.02 1.65
C ALA A 40 -14.15 -20.05 2.81
N VAL A 41 -13.29 -19.99 3.84
CA VAL A 41 -13.41 -19.00 4.92
C VAL A 41 -13.02 -17.61 4.42
N GLU A 42 -11.91 -17.48 3.68
CA GLU A 42 -11.50 -16.22 3.05
C GLU A 42 -12.63 -15.65 2.18
N ASP A 43 -13.23 -16.47 1.32
CA ASP A 43 -14.34 -16.08 0.46
C ASP A 43 -15.56 -15.59 1.24
N LYS A 44 -15.93 -16.29 2.32
CA LYS A 44 -17.03 -15.91 3.21
C LYS A 44 -16.77 -14.54 3.83
N GLU A 45 -15.59 -14.37 4.42
CA GLU A 45 -15.26 -13.15 5.17
C GLU A 45 -15.09 -11.93 4.22
N ILE A 46 -14.54 -12.13 3.01
CA ILE A 46 -14.48 -11.07 2.00
C ILE A 46 -15.89 -10.64 1.57
N ARG A 47 -16.84 -11.57 1.38
CA ARG A 47 -18.23 -11.22 1.05
C ARG A 47 -18.85 -10.34 2.13
N GLU A 48 -18.66 -10.69 3.39
CA GLU A 48 -19.20 -9.89 4.51
C GLU A 48 -18.51 -8.53 4.63
N LEU A 49 -17.19 -8.47 4.42
CA LEU A 49 -16.45 -7.21 4.40
C LEU A 49 -16.96 -6.27 3.29
N VAL A 50 -17.15 -6.79 2.08
CA VAL A 50 -17.63 -5.96 0.95
C VAL A 50 -19.02 -5.40 1.23
N LYS A 51 -19.94 -6.19 1.81
CA LYS A 51 -21.25 -5.68 2.24
C LYS A 51 -21.12 -4.53 3.25
N LYS A 52 -20.20 -4.66 4.23
CA LYS A 52 -19.94 -3.60 5.23
C LYS A 52 -19.37 -2.35 4.58
N GLN A 53 -18.44 -2.48 3.63
CA GLN A 53 -17.88 -1.34 2.88
C GLN A 53 -18.97 -0.60 2.11
N ILE A 54 -19.83 -1.31 1.39
CA ILE A 54 -20.98 -0.75 0.65
C ILE A 54 -21.97 -0.07 1.61
N ALA A 55 -22.31 -0.71 2.72
CA ALA A 55 -23.21 -0.16 3.73
C ALA A 55 -22.65 1.10 4.40
N ALA A 56 -21.31 1.21 4.53
CA ALA A 56 -20.63 2.41 5.01
C ALA A 56 -20.55 3.53 3.95
N GLY A 57 -21.07 3.31 2.74
CA GLY A 57 -21.11 4.29 1.66
C GLY A 57 -19.81 4.42 0.85
N LEU A 58 -18.87 3.50 1.03
CA LEU A 58 -17.65 3.47 0.24
C LEU A 58 -17.94 3.13 -1.22
N LYS A 59 -17.36 3.86 -2.15
CA LYS A 59 -17.51 3.66 -3.60
C LYS A 59 -16.37 2.87 -4.23
N GLY A 60 -15.18 2.90 -3.63
CA GLY A 60 -14.08 1.99 -3.91
C GLY A 60 -14.07 0.89 -2.88
N VAL A 61 -14.10 -0.37 -3.30
CA VAL A 61 -14.08 -1.53 -2.38
C VAL A 61 -12.84 -2.40 -2.62
N THR A 62 -12.34 -3.01 -1.56
CA THR A 62 -11.20 -3.94 -1.58
C THR A 62 -11.62 -5.28 -0.99
N ASP A 63 -10.78 -6.31 -1.16
CA ASP A 63 -10.90 -7.60 -0.47
C ASP A 63 -10.41 -7.56 0.98
N GLY A 64 -10.00 -6.37 1.46
CA GLY A 64 -9.46 -6.17 2.80
C GLY A 64 -8.09 -6.80 3.03
N GLU A 65 -7.49 -7.35 1.98
CA GLU A 65 -6.25 -8.15 2.03
C GLU A 65 -6.42 -9.44 2.86
N PHE A 66 -7.64 -9.97 2.94
CA PHE A 66 -7.96 -11.11 3.80
C PHE A 66 -7.28 -12.42 3.36
N ARG A 67 -6.75 -12.46 2.14
CA ARG A 67 -5.96 -13.60 1.64
C ARG A 67 -4.48 -13.49 1.95
N ARG A 68 -4.01 -12.35 2.50
CA ARG A 68 -2.60 -12.04 2.73
C ARG A 68 -2.22 -12.16 4.21
N ALA A 69 -1.05 -12.70 4.49
CA ALA A 69 -0.38 -12.57 5.79
C ALA A 69 0.36 -11.23 5.88
N TYR A 70 0.99 -10.82 4.77
CA TYR A 70 1.71 -9.55 4.63
C TYR A 70 1.21 -8.80 3.40
N TRP A 71 1.03 -7.50 3.49
CA TRP A 71 0.59 -6.65 2.39
C TRP A 71 1.47 -6.76 1.13
N HIS A 72 2.78 -7.04 1.29
CA HIS A 72 3.79 -7.06 0.22
C HIS A 72 4.34 -8.46 -0.07
N LEU A 73 4.76 -9.24 0.96
CA LEU A 73 5.44 -10.51 0.73
C LEU A 73 4.57 -11.53 0.00
N ASP A 74 3.26 -11.60 0.31
CA ASP A 74 2.33 -12.50 -0.38
C ASP A 74 2.25 -12.19 -1.89
N PHE A 75 2.39 -10.92 -2.28
CA PHE A 75 2.49 -10.55 -3.68
C PHE A 75 3.83 -10.99 -4.28
N PHE A 76 4.94 -10.72 -3.60
CA PHE A 76 6.26 -11.09 -4.10
C PHE A 76 6.42 -12.60 -4.27
N TRP A 77 5.90 -13.40 -3.34
CA TRP A 77 5.89 -14.86 -3.45
C TRP A 77 5.02 -15.38 -4.60
N GLY A 78 4.14 -14.55 -5.13
CA GLY A 78 3.35 -14.87 -6.31
C GLY A 78 4.14 -14.85 -7.63
N PHE A 79 5.30 -14.18 -7.68
CA PHE A 79 6.16 -14.21 -8.85
C PHE A 79 6.88 -15.55 -8.98
N ASN A 80 6.95 -16.08 -10.20
CA ASN A 80 7.86 -17.19 -10.48
C ASN A 80 9.31 -16.72 -10.27
N GLY A 81 10.16 -17.58 -9.76
CA GLY A 81 11.55 -17.27 -9.43
C GLY A 81 11.77 -16.62 -8.06
N ILE A 82 10.70 -16.39 -7.29
CA ILE A 82 10.76 -15.90 -5.93
C ILE A 82 10.27 -16.97 -4.95
N GLU A 83 11.02 -17.18 -3.88
CA GLU A 83 10.68 -18.14 -2.82
C GLU A 83 10.48 -17.46 -1.48
N HIS A 84 9.54 -17.98 -0.70
CA HIS A 84 9.44 -17.69 0.72
C HIS A 84 10.63 -18.28 1.47
N ARG A 85 11.32 -17.45 2.22
CA ARG A 85 12.38 -17.89 3.15
C ARG A 85 12.21 -17.20 4.49
N VAL A 86 12.79 -17.83 5.52
CA VAL A 86 12.85 -17.25 6.86
C VAL A 86 14.29 -16.79 7.10
N GLY A 87 14.46 -15.49 7.28
CA GLY A 87 15.75 -14.86 7.59
C GLY A 87 16.16 -15.05 9.05
N LYS A 88 17.19 -14.33 9.46
CA LYS A 88 17.68 -14.36 10.86
C LYS A 88 16.90 -13.44 11.77
N HIS A 89 16.42 -12.32 11.26
CA HIS A 89 15.73 -11.25 11.98
C HIS A 89 14.60 -10.71 11.14
N GLY A 90 13.51 -10.32 11.80
CA GLY A 90 12.43 -9.57 11.21
C GLY A 90 12.77 -8.09 11.09
N LEU A 91 11.83 -7.33 10.57
CA LEU A 91 11.94 -5.89 10.48
C LEU A 91 11.60 -5.27 11.85
N LYS A 92 12.51 -4.43 12.36
CA LYS A 92 12.34 -3.76 13.66
C LYS A 92 11.54 -2.49 13.52
N PHE A 93 10.34 -2.52 14.05
CA PHE A 93 9.48 -1.36 14.28
C PHE A 93 9.77 -0.71 15.63
N ASN A 94 9.07 0.36 15.97
CA ASN A 94 9.22 1.01 17.26
C ASN A 94 8.65 0.12 18.38
N GLY A 95 9.54 -0.62 19.05
CA GLY A 95 9.21 -1.48 20.19
C GLY A 95 8.80 -2.92 19.87
N VAL A 96 8.64 -3.29 18.59
CA VAL A 96 8.28 -4.65 18.16
C VAL A 96 9.09 -5.07 16.94
N GLU A 97 9.19 -6.39 16.70
CA GLU A 97 9.86 -6.96 15.54
C GLU A 97 8.90 -7.91 14.82
N THR A 98 8.88 -7.86 13.48
CA THR A 98 8.08 -8.79 12.68
C THR A 98 8.65 -10.19 12.71
N LYS A 99 7.90 -11.18 12.23
CA LYS A 99 8.48 -12.47 11.83
C LYS A 99 9.60 -12.21 10.80
N ALA A 100 10.55 -13.13 10.69
CA ALA A 100 11.71 -13.00 9.82
C ALA A 100 11.45 -13.49 8.37
N ASP A 101 10.19 -13.47 7.94
CA ASP A 101 9.82 -13.87 6.58
C ASP A 101 10.38 -12.88 5.55
N THR A 102 10.85 -13.37 4.41
CA THR A 102 11.40 -12.57 3.30
C THR A 102 11.11 -13.24 1.96
N ALA A 103 11.19 -12.44 0.89
CA ALA A 103 11.13 -12.89 -0.47
C ALA A 103 12.56 -12.98 -1.04
N THR A 104 12.97 -14.18 -1.50
CA THR A 104 14.32 -14.41 -2.00
C THR A 104 14.29 -14.85 -3.45
N LEU A 105 15.10 -14.22 -4.29
CA LEU A 105 15.25 -14.58 -5.70
C LEU A 105 16.03 -15.90 -5.85
N THR A 106 15.48 -16.85 -6.57
CA THR A 106 16.09 -18.17 -6.82
C THR A 106 16.22 -18.53 -8.30
N ALA A 107 15.47 -17.83 -9.16
CA ALA A 107 15.48 -17.99 -10.62
C ALA A 107 15.06 -16.68 -11.29
N PRO A 108 15.13 -16.53 -12.62
CA PRO A 108 14.62 -15.36 -13.31
C PRO A 108 13.15 -15.06 -12.93
N ILE A 109 12.85 -13.78 -12.69
CA ILE A 109 11.52 -13.33 -12.26
C ILE A 109 10.56 -13.40 -13.45
N ASP A 110 9.34 -13.91 -13.21
CA ASP A 110 8.27 -13.99 -14.19
C ASP A 110 6.92 -13.69 -13.52
N GLY A 111 6.09 -12.84 -14.16
CA GLY A 111 4.80 -12.39 -13.62
C GLY A 111 3.59 -13.23 -14.07
N HIS A 112 3.76 -14.19 -14.95
CA HIS A 112 2.65 -14.96 -15.52
C HIS A 112 2.00 -15.90 -14.49
N ASN A 113 0.68 -16.03 -14.58
CA ASN A 113 -0.15 -16.85 -13.70
C ASN A 113 -0.07 -16.41 -12.21
N HIS A 114 0.10 -15.12 -11.98
CA HIS A 114 0.18 -14.60 -10.62
C HIS A 114 -1.14 -14.81 -9.86
N PRO A 115 -1.13 -15.33 -8.61
CA PRO A 115 -2.34 -15.71 -7.88
C PRO A 115 -3.28 -14.52 -7.60
N PHE A 116 -2.78 -13.29 -7.56
CA PHE A 116 -3.60 -12.10 -7.33
C PHE A 116 -4.58 -11.81 -8.48
N VAL A 117 -4.38 -12.37 -9.66
CA VAL A 117 -5.35 -12.30 -10.76
C VAL A 117 -6.65 -13.02 -10.37
N GLU A 118 -6.57 -14.21 -9.77
CA GLU A 118 -7.75 -14.93 -9.28
C GLU A 118 -8.40 -14.23 -8.07
N HIS A 119 -7.60 -13.59 -7.19
CA HIS A 119 -8.13 -12.78 -6.10
C HIS A 119 -8.95 -11.59 -6.62
N PHE A 120 -8.44 -10.89 -7.64
CA PHE A 120 -9.15 -9.81 -8.31
C PHE A 120 -10.45 -10.28 -8.98
N LYS A 121 -10.41 -11.38 -9.73
CA LYS A 121 -11.59 -11.96 -10.40
C LYS A 121 -12.70 -12.26 -9.40
N PHE A 122 -12.35 -12.85 -8.27
CA PHE A 122 -13.33 -13.12 -7.20
C PHE A 122 -14.00 -11.83 -6.71
N LEU A 123 -13.22 -10.79 -6.42
CA LEU A 123 -13.76 -9.51 -5.93
C LEU A 123 -14.60 -8.80 -7.00
N ARG A 124 -14.12 -8.76 -8.25
CA ARG A 124 -14.86 -8.21 -9.41
C ARG A 124 -16.22 -8.86 -9.56
N ASP A 125 -16.27 -10.18 -9.54
CA ASP A 125 -17.51 -10.94 -9.76
C ASP A 125 -18.48 -10.77 -8.59
N LEU A 126 -17.97 -10.54 -7.39
CA LEU A 126 -18.76 -10.27 -6.19
C LEU A 126 -19.52 -8.95 -6.28
N VAL A 127 -18.94 -7.93 -6.92
CA VAL A 127 -19.51 -6.56 -6.97
C VAL A 127 -20.06 -6.15 -8.34
N LYS A 128 -20.13 -7.08 -9.30
CA LYS A 128 -20.50 -6.79 -10.69
C LYS A 128 -21.88 -6.11 -10.87
N ASP A 129 -22.81 -6.33 -9.93
CA ASP A 129 -24.17 -5.79 -9.96
C ASP A 129 -24.34 -4.62 -8.96
N GLU A 130 -23.27 -4.17 -8.29
CA GLU A 130 -23.27 -3.12 -7.28
C GLU A 130 -22.77 -1.77 -7.88
N ASP A 131 -23.24 -0.64 -7.31
CA ASP A 131 -22.78 0.71 -7.71
C ASP A 131 -21.47 1.09 -6.99
N VAL A 132 -20.45 0.23 -7.12
CA VAL A 132 -19.12 0.41 -6.57
C VAL A 132 -18.07 -0.03 -7.60
N ILE A 133 -16.82 0.36 -7.38
CA ILE A 133 -15.69 -0.11 -8.18
C ILE A 133 -14.75 -0.96 -7.32
N VAL A 134 -14.06 -1.88 -7.95
CA VAL A 134 -12.92 -2.56 -7.32
C VAL A 134 -11.71 -1.63 -7.32
N LYS A 135 -11.17 -1.35 -6.13
CA LYS A 135 -9.84 -0.79 -5.93
C LYS A 135 -8.92 -1.94 -5.52
N PHE A 136 -7.90 -2.23 -6.32
CA PHE A 136 -7.00 -3.34 -6.05
C PHE A 136 -5.63 -2.83 -5.62
N THR A 137 -5.05 -3.43 -4.59
CA THR A 137 -3.79 -2.99 -3.98
C THR A 137 -2.68 -4.00 -4.24
N ILE A 138 -1.51 -3.54 -4.64
CA ILE A 138 -0.28 -4.33 -4.75
C ILE A 138 0.91 -3.49 -4.26
N PRO A 139 1.99 -4.08 -3.73
CA PRO A 139 3.20 -3.33 -3.43
C PRO A 139 3.79 -2.71 -4.70
N SER A 140 4.49 -1.57 -4.56
CA SER A 140 5.14 -0.91 -5.69
C SER A 140 6.34 -1.70 -6.21
N PRO A 141 6.77 -1.47 -7.48
CA PRO A 141 8.00 -2.05 -8.01
C PRO A 141 9.24 -1.67 -7.20
N SER A 142 9.33 -0.43 -6.73
CA SER A 142 10.42 0.03 -5.86
C SER A 142 10.45 -0.73 -4.54
N GLN A 143 9.30 -1.02 -3.94
CA GLN A 143 9.21 -1.81 -2.71
C GLN A 143 9.78 -3.23 -2.91
N PHE A 144 9.53 -3.85 -4.06
CA PHE A 144 10.11 -5.15 -4.37
C PHE A 144 11.63 -5.09 -4.54
N TYR A 145 12.13 -4.09 -5.26
CA TYR A 145 13.57 -3.87 -5.35
C TYR A 145 14.22 -3.71 -3.98
N PHE A 146 13.61 -2.91 -3.08
CA PHE A 146 14.12 -2.71 -1.72
C PHE A 146 14.11 -4.00 -0.90
N GLU A 147 13.12 -4.87 -1.06
CA GLU A 147 13.13 -6.21 -0.43
C GLU A 147 14.35 -7.02 -0.89
N LEU A 148 14.67 -7.00 -2.18
CA LEU A 148 15.77 -7.76 -2.77
C LEU A 148 17.17 -7.23 -2.41
N ILE A 149 17.28 -5.98 -1.94
CA ILE A 149 18.58 -5.40 -1.53
C ILE A 149 18.69 -5.18 -0.02
N PHE A 150 17.65 -5.49 0.75
CA PHE A 150 17.60 -5.16 2.18
C PHE A 150 18.59 -5.96 3.02
N THR A 151 18.94 -7.18 2.62
CA THR A 151 19.88 -8.05 3.34
C THR A 151 21.03 -8.49 2.44
N PRO A 152 22.25 -8.74 3.01
CA PRO A 152 23.37 -9.30 2.25
C PRO A 152 23.01 -10.63 1.56
N GLU A 153 22.18 -11.45 2.20
CA GLU A 153 21.72 -12.73 1.67
C GLU A 153 20.85 -12.54 0.40
N ASN A 154 19.93 -11.57 0.41
CA ASN A 154 19.11 -11.22 -0.76
C ASN A 154 19.95 -10.58 -1.87
N ILE A 155 20.93 -9.73 -1.52
CA ILE A 155 21.87 -9.18 -2.51
C ILE A 155 22.65 -10.30 -3.20
N ALA A 156 23.19 -11.25 -2.45
CA ALA A 156 23.90 -12.40 -3.01
C ALA A 156 22.99 -13.28 -3.88
N ALA A 157 21.70 -13.41 -3.51
CA ALA A 157 20.73 -14.18 -4.26
C ALA A 157 20.46 -13.56 -5.63
N TRP A 158 20.07 -12.27 -5.69
CA TRP A 158 19.74 -11.67 -6.98
C TRP A 158 20.97 -11.50 -7.90
N THR A 159 22.16 -11.20 -7.33
CA THR A 159 23.41 -11.07 -8.13
C THR A 159 23.87 -12.39 -8.74
N SER A 160 23.41 -13.52 -8.19
CA SER A 160 23.68 -14.84 -8.80
C SER A 160 22.83 -15.12 -10.04
N VAL A 161 21.69 -14.42 -10.20
CA VAL A 161 20.74 -14.58 -11.32
C VAL A 161 20.91 -13.47 -12.35
N TYR A 162 21.04 -12.23 -11.88
CA TYR A 162 21.19 -11.04 -12.74
C TYR A 162 22.56 -10.40 -12.52
N PRO A 163 23.44 -10.40 -13.55
CA PRO A 163 24.78 -9.85 -13.45
C PRO A 163 24.83 -8.35 -13.14
N THR A 164 23.78 -7.60 -13.49
CA THR A 164 23.72 -6.14 -13.31
C THR A 164 22.38 -5.70 -12.71
N GLU A 165 22.39 -4.57 -11.98
CA GLU A 165 21.18 -3.93 -11.47
C GLU A 165 20.21 -3.54 -12.60
N LYS A 166 20.73 -3.19 -13.77
CA LYS A 166 19.91 -2.88 -14.95
C LYS A 166 19.09 -4.10 -15.40
N GLU A 167 19.69 -5.28 -15.41
CA GLU A 167 18.97 -6.53 -15.76
C GLU A 167 17.93 -6.88 -14.72
N LEU A 168 18.22 -6.69 -13.43
CA LEU A 168 17.25 -6.84 -12.36
C LEU A 168 16.07 -5.85 -12.53
N PHE A 169 16.32 -4.59 -12.85
CA PHE A 169 15.29 -3.58 -13.08
C PHE A 169 14.37 -3.94 -14.23
N GLU A 170 14.93 -4.39 -15.37
CA GLU A 170 14.13 -4.84 -16.52
C GLU A 170 13.30 -6.09 -16.18
N ALA A 171 13.83 -7.01 -15.38
CA ALA A 171 13.10 -8.19 -14.95
C ALA A 171 11.93 -7.83 -14.02
N ILE A 172 12.15 -6.98 -13.02
CA ILE A 172 11.09 -6.48 -12.12
C ILE A 172 10.02 -5.75 -12.94
N LYS A 173 10.42 -4.81 -13.80
CA LYS A 173 9.49 -4.08 -14.67
C LYS A 173 8.62 -5.03 -15.48
N ASN A 174 9.23 -5.99 -16.19
CA ASN A 174 8.49 -6.92 -17.05
C ASN A 174 7.50 -7.76 -16.23
N ALA A 175 7.91 -8.31 -15.08
CA ALA A 175 7.04 -9.11 -14.23
C ALA A 175 5.84 -8.30 -13.71
N TYR A 176 6.04 -7.04 -13.29
CA TYR A 176 4.94 -6.16 -12.89
C TYR A 176 4.00 -5.84 -14.05
N VAL A 177 4.55 -5.56 -15.24
CA VAL A 177 3.76 -5.28 -16.45
C VAL A 177 2.91 -6.51 -16.82
N ASP A 178 3.46 -7.73 -16.72
CA ASP A 178 2.72 -8.96 -16.98
C ASP A 178 1.53 -9.10 -16.02
N VAL A 179 1.75 -9.01 -14.71
CA VAL A 179 0.67 -9.11 -13.69
C VAL A 179 -0.38 -8.02 -13.89
N ILE A 180 0.04 -6.76 -14.09
CA ILE A 180 -0.91 -5.64 -14.26
C ILE A 180 -1.68 -5.77 -15.56
N THR A 181 -1.05 -6.28 -16.62
CA THR A 181 -1.73 -6.55 -17.91
C THR A 181 -2.79 -7.65 -17.75
N ASP A 182 -2.48 -8.73 -17.05
CA ASP A 182 -3.44 -9.80 -16.76
C ASP A 182 -4.62 -9.27 -15.94
N LEU A 183 -4.37 -8.48 -14.88
CA LEU A 183 -5.40 -7.81 -14.09
C LEU A 183 -6.26 -6.86 -14.95
N TYR A 184 -5.63 -6.07 -15.81
CA TYR A 184 -6.32 -5.14 -16.72
C TYR A 184 -7.21 -5.87 -17.72
N ASN A 185 -6.74 -6.97 -18.29
CA ASN A 185 -7.50 -7.82 -19.22
C ASN A 185 -8.71 -8.46 -18.53
N GLU A 186 -8.61 -8.76 -17.23
CA GLU A 186 -9.73 -9.20 -16.39
C GLU A 186 -10.66 -8.07 -15.95
N GLY A 187 -10.39 -6.82 -16.35
CA GLY A 187 -11.28 -5.67 -16.14
C GLY A 187 -10.86 -4.72 -15.03
N LEU A 188 -9.65 -4.84 -14.47
CA LEU A 188 -9.13 -3.85 -13.51
C LEU A 188 -9.01 -2.46 -14.17
N ARG A 189 -9.50 -1.42 -13.47
CA ARG A 189 -9.40 -0.02 -13.92
C ARG A 189 -8.90 0.93 -12.84
N THR A 190 -8.75 0.46 -11.61
CA THR A 190 -8.21 1.23 -10.48
C THR A 190 -7.25 0.37 -9.68
N LEU A 191 -5.97 0.69 -9.78
CA LEU A 191 -4.85 0.05 -9.07
C LEU A 191 -4.28 1.02 -8.04
N GLN A 192 -3.87 0.51 -6.89
CA GLN A 192 -3.09 1.25 -5.92
C GLN A 192 -1.75 0.55 -5.70
N PHE A 193 -0.66 1.29 -5.87
CA PHE A 193 0.64 0.88 -5.37
C PHE A 193 0.74 1.24 -3.89
N ASP A 194 1.05 0.27 -3.04
CA ASP A 194 1.44 0.51 -1.66
C ASP A 194 2.96 0.60 -1.60
N ASP A 195 3.47 1.76 -1.18
CA ASP A 195 4.89 2.10 -1.30
C ASP A 195 5.46 2.68 0.00
N CYS A 196 6.00 1.82 0.85
CA CYS A 196 6.73 2.25 2.04
C CYS A 196 8.12 2.83 1.72
N THR A 197 8.61 2.66 0.49
CA THR A 197 9.94 3.12 0.07
C THR A 197 10.11 4.61 0.29
N TRP A 198 9.14 5.41 -0.16
CA TRP A 198 9.19 6.87 -0.04
C TRP A 198 9.22 7.33 1.42
N GLY A 199 8.41 6.70 2.29
CA GLY A 199 8.43 6.98 3.72
C GLY A 199 9.76 6.64 4.39
N ALA A 200 10.38 5.52 4.00
CA ALA A 200 11.70 5.11 4.47
C ALA A 200 12.81 6.05 3.95
N LEU A 201 12.74 6.49 2.68
CA LEU A 201 13.70 7.42 2.09
C LEU A 201 13.59 8.84 2.66
N ALA A 202 12.46 9.23 3.24
CA ALA A 202 12.33 10.48 3.98
C ALA A 202 13.00 10.45 5.36
N ASP A 203 13.28 9.26 5.92
CA ASP A 203 13.86 9.09 7.26
C ASP A 203 15.39 9.02 7.22
N ASP A 204 16.06 9.97 7.89
CA ASP A 204 17.52 10.03 7.97
C ASP A 204 18.12 8.81 8.68
N GLY A 205 17.43 8.30 9.71
CA GLY A 205 17.87 7.12 10.45
C GLY A 205 17.76 5.85 9.62
N PHE A 206 16.76 5.77 8.74
CA PHE A 206 16.56 4.63 7.85
C PHE A 206 17.60 4.61 6.73
N ILE A 207 17.84 5.75 6.08
CA ILE A 207 18.85 5.88 5.00
C ILE A 207 20.23 5.44 5.46
N LYS A 208 20.64 5.77 6.69
CA LYS A 208 21.94 5.35 7.26
C LYS A 208 22.14 3.85 7.34
N ARG A 209 21.07 3.05 7.26
CA ARG A 209 21.18 1.58 7.26
C ARG A 209 21.69 1.03 5.94
N PHE A 210 21.51 1.77 4.84
CA PHE A 210 21.98 1.34 3.52
C PHE A 210 23.47 1.63 3.32
N ASP A 211 23.93 2.81 3.76
CA ASP A 211 25.33 3.19 3.66
C ASP A 211 25.65 4.28 4.71
N ALA A 212 26.30 3.88 5.79
CA ALA A 212 26.64 4.77 6.90
C ALA A 212 27.88 5.64 6.62
N ASP A 213 28.70 5.25 5.66
CA ASP A 213 30.01 5.89 5.37
C ASP A 213 29.89 7.03 4.36
N ARG A 214 28.84 7.04 3.51
CA ARG A 214 28.60 8.08 2.54
C ARG A 214 27.78 9.24 3.12
N PRO A 215 27.91 10.47 2.54
CA PRO A 215 27.02 11.59 2.87
C PRO A 215 25.54 11.20 2.67
N LEU A 216 24.71 11.48 3.68
CA LEU A 216 23.30 11.07 3.74
C LEU A 216 22.51 11.46 2.49
N GLU A 217 22.68 12.71 2.03
CA GLU A 217 21.94 13.24 0.88
C GLU A 217 22.38 12.61 -0.46
N GLU A 218 23.61 12.10 -0.55
CA GLU A 218 24.06 11.35 -1.73
C GLU A 218 23.41 9.98 -1.76
N VAL A 219 23.37 9.28 -0.62
CA VAL A 219 22.72 7.98 -0.49
C VAL A 219 21.23 8.13 -0.80
N ARG A 220 20.56 9.11 -0.19
CA ARG A 220 19.14 9.40 -0.45
C ARG A 220 18.87 9.61 -1.93
N ARG A 221 19.61 10.52 -2.58
CA ARG A 221 19.45 10.83 -4.01
C ARG A 221 19.57 9.60 -4.89
N ASP A 222 20.54 8.72 -4.59
CA ASP A 222 20.73 7.49 -5.36
C ASP A 222 19.53 6.56 -5.23
N PHE A 223 19.00 6.36 -4.02
CA PHE A 223 17.86 5.47 -3.79
C PHE A 223 16.53 6.06 -4.26
N VAL A 224 16.33 7.35 -4.07
CA VAL A 224 15.16 8.08 -4.58
C VAL A 224 15.11 8.01 -6.11
N GLY A 225 16.27 8.22 -6.77
CA GLY A 225 16.39 8.08 -8.23
C GLY A 225 16.06 6.67 -8.73
N ARG A 226 16.52 5.62 -8.03
CA ARG A 226 16.19 4.21 -8.36
C ARG A 226 14.71 3.92 -8.19
N ALA A 227 14.11 4.36 -7.08
CA ALA A 227 12.69 4.16 -6.81
C ALA A 227 11.83 4.80 -7.90
N LEU A 228 12.07 6.08 -8.20
CA LEU A 228 11.37 6.81 -9.26
C LEU A 228 11.54 6.15 -10.63
N GLN A 229 12.78 5.81 -11.01
CA GLN A 229 13.08 5.16 -12.28
C GLN A 229 12.30 3.85 -12.43
N LEU A 230 12.29 3.02 -11.39
CA LEU A 230 11.67 1.71 -11.45
C LEU A 230 10.14 1.83 -11.50
N ASN A 231 9.52 2.62 -10.61
CA ASN A 231 8.08 2.85 -10.62
C ASN A 231 7.62 3.43 -11.96
N ASN A 232 8.29 4.48 -12.45
CA ASN A 232 7.91 5.13 -13.71
C ASN A 232 8.18 4.24 -14.94
N SER A 233 9.13 3.31 -14.89
CA SER A 233 9.36 2.36 -15.98
C SER A 233 8.17 1.41 -16.19
N VAL A 234 7.47 1.06 -15.11
CA VAL A 234 6.20 0.31 -15.16
C VAL A 234 5.05 1.23 -15.54
N LEU A 235 4.84 2.32 -14.79
CA LEU A 235 3.72 3.26 -15.00
C LEU A 235 3.65 3.81 -16.42
N GLY A 236 4.80 4.10 -17.02
CA GLY A 236 4.90 4.71 -18.36
C GLY A 236 4.46 3.81 -19.51
N VAL A 237 4.28 2.50 -19.29
CA VAL A 237 3.87 1.54 -20.33
C VAL A 237 2.48 0.97 -20.12
N LEU A 238 1.81 1.32 -19.02
CA LEU A 238 0.46 0.83 -18.69
C LEU A 238 -0.62 1.48 -19.59
N PRO A 239 -1.79 0.84 -19.74
CA PRO A 239 -2.93 1.41 -20.45
C PRO A 239 -3.35 2.76 -19.86
N LYS A 240 -3.66 3.74 -20.72
CA LYS A 240 -3.98 5.12 -20.30
C LYS A 240 -5.29 5.27 -19.52
N ASP A 241 -6.20 4.33 -19.66
CA ASP A 241 -7.47 4.26 -18.93
C ASP A 241 -7.39 3.45 -17.64
N LEU A 242 -6.23 2.89 -17.31
CA LEU A 242 -5.93 2.35 -16.00
C LEU A 242 -5.50 3.50 -15.08
N VAL A 243 -6.31 3.77 -14.06
CA VAL A 243 -5.93 4.72 -13.00
C VAL A 243 -5.02 4.00 -12.00
N VAL A 244 -3.81 4.53 -11.82
CA VAL A 244 -2.87 4.05 -10.83
C VAL A 244 -2.62 5.13 -9.80
N ASN A 245 -2.88 4.81 -8.53
CA ASN A 245 -2.59 5.68 -7.38
C ASN A 245 -1.44 5.10 -6.57
N THR A 246 -0.77 5.90 -5.75
CA THR A 246 0.23 5.40 -4.80
C THR A 246 -0.14 5.75 -3.37
N HIS A 247 0.04 4.81 -2.45
CA HIS A 247 -0.06 5.04 -1.00
C HIS A 247 1.34 5.02 -0.39
N VAL A 248 1.70 6.12 0.26
CA VAL A 248 3.00 6.26 0.93
C VAL A 248 2.83 6.00 2.41
N CYS A 249 3.41 4.89 2.87
CA CYS A 249 3.37 4.44 4.25
C CYS A 249 4.70 4.70 4.96
N ARG A 250 4.66 4.86 6.29
CA ARG A 250 5.83 4.91 7.18
C ARG A 250 5.96 3.70 8.10
N GLY A 251 5.30 2.61 7.69
CA GLY A 251 5.18 1.39 8.47
C GLY A 251 3.92 1.36 9.33
N ASN A 252 3.29 0.19 9.33
CA ASN A 252 2.04 -0.06 10.05
C ASN A 252 2.01 -1.52 10.51
N PHE A 253 2.51 -1.77 11.73
CA PHE A 253 2.57 -3.10 12.31
C PHE A 253 2.23 -3.02 13.80
N GLN A 254 1.18 -3.73 14.23
CA GLN A 254 0.71 -3.74 15.62
C GLN A 254 0.63 -2.33 16.23
N SER A 255 0.03 -1.39 15.50
CA SER A 255 -0.14 0.02 15.88
C SER A 255 1.17 0.83 16.02
N THR A 256 2.29 0.32 15.51
CA THR A 256 3.58 1.04 15.51
C THR A 256 3.99 1.48 14.09
N TRP A 257 5.14 2.13 13.99
CA TRP A 257 5.73 2.62 12.73
C TRP A 257 7.24 2.33 12.69
N ILE A 258 7.85 2.45 11.53
CA ILE A 258 9.28 2.18 11.33
C ILE A 258 10.07 3.42 10.87
N ALA A 259 9.41 4.35 10.18
CA ALA A 259 10.05 5.53 9.61
C ALA A 259 9.32 6.82 10.04
N GLN A 260 10.05 7.94 9.99
CA GLN A 260 9.56 9.29 10.24
C GLN A 260 10.28 10.30 9.35
N GLY A 261 9.69 11.46 9.12
CA GLY A 261 10.24 12.51 8.28
C GLY A 261 9.16 13.09 7.36
N GLY A 262 9.26 14.38 7.10
CA GLY A 262 8.38 15.07 6.17
C GLY A 262 8.69 14.73 4.71
N TYR A 263 7.76 15.05 3.83
CA TYR A 263 7.88 14.74 2.39
C TYR A 263 8.86 15.66 1.66
N GLU A 264 9.34 16.75 2.29
CA GLU A 264 10.26 17.72 1.70
C GLU A 264 11.58 17.11 1.18
N LYS A 265 11.93 15.93 1.70
CA LYS A 265 13.16 15.21 1.29
C LYS A 265 13.00 14.34 0.05
N VAL A 266 11.77 14.14 -0.40
CA VAL A 266 11.41 13.27 -1.53
C VAL A 266 10.38 13.92 -2.45
N GLU A 267 10.02 15.19 -2.22
CA GLU A 267 8.91 15.88 -2.87
C GLU A 267 9.07 16.03 -4.38
N ASP A 268 10.30 16.28 -4.85
CA ASP A 268 10.55 16.49 -6.26
C ASP A 268 10.37 15.19 -7.07
N GLU A 269 10.82 14.08 -6.55
CA GLU A 269 10.69 12.79 -7.22
C GLU A 269 9.31 12.18 -7.01
N LEU A 270 8.82 12.14 -5.77
CA LEU A 270 7.53 11.58 -5.45
C LEU A 270 6.39 12.42 -6.05
N LEU A 271 6.25 13.68 -5.60
CA LEU A 271 5.05 14.48 -5.87
C LEU A 271 5.08 15.15 -7.24
N ALA A 272 6.26 15.54 -7.74
CA ALA A 272 6.39 16.11 -9.08
C ALA A 272 6.74 15.04 -10.13
N GLY A 273 7.51 14.00 -9.79
CA GLY A 273 8.14 13.08 -10.74
C GLY A 273 7.40 11.79 -11.00
N GLU A 274 6.66 11.23 -10.04
CA GLU A 274 6.02 9.93 -10.22
C GLU A 274 4.76 9.99 -11.09
N TYR A 275 4.56 9.03 -12.01
CA TYR A 275 3.51 9.05 -13.03
C TYR A 275 2.15 8.51 -12.55
N VAL A 276 1.86 8.62 -11.26
CA VAL A 276 0.58 8.22 -10.67
C VAL A 276 -0.51 9.27 -10.86
N ASN A 277 -1.78 8.87 -10.68
CA ASN A 277 -2.94 9.75 -10.79
C ASN A 277 -3.30 10.43 -9.46
N ALA A 278 -3.00 9.78 -8.34
CA ALA A 278 -3.26 10.31 -7.01
C ALA A 278 -2.28 9.76 -5.97
N TYR A 279 -2.15 10.50 -4.89
CA TYR A 279 -1.32 10.16 -3.73
C TYR A 279 -2.20 9.97 -2.50
N TYR A 280 -2.05 8.86 -1.78
CA TYR A 280 -2.57 8.63 -0.43
C TYR A 280 -1.42 8.84 0.55
N LEU A 281 -1.45 9.94 1.29
CA LEU A 281 -0.31 10.40 2.09
C LEU A 281 -0.64 10.36 3.58
N GLU A 282 0.23 9.76 4.39
CA GLU A 282 0.13 9.82 5.86
C GLU A 282 0.37 11.24 6.36
N TYR A 283 -0.60 11.74 7.13
CA TYR A 283 -0.55 13.02 7.82
C TYR A 283 -1.26 12.97 9.19
N ASP A 284 -1.38 11.79 9.80
CA ASP A 284 -2.07 11.60 11.09
C ASP A 284 -1.34 12.22 12.28
N THR A 285 -0.03 12.40 12.19
CA THR A 285 0.81 12.96 13.25
C THR A 285 1.94 13.81 12.67
N ASP A 286 2.65 14.52 13.56
CA ASP A 286 3.82 15.37 13.22
C ASP A 286 4.99 14.58 12.58
N ARG A 287 4.98 13.24 12.63
CA ARG A 287 5.96 12.41 11.93
C ARG A 287 6.03 12.68 10.42
N ALA A 288 4.92 13.12 9.84
CA ALA A 288 4.80 13.35 8.40
C ALA A 288 5.27 14.75 7.96
N GLY A 289 5.64 15.62 8.91
CA GLY A 289 5.95 17.02 8.61
C GLY A 289 4.73 17.87 8.30
N ASP A 290 4.91 18.98 7.60
CA ASP A 290 3.85 19.92 7.22
C ASP A 290 3.34 19.68 5.77
N PHE A 291 2.36 20.48 5.33
CA PHE A 291 1.75 20.36 4.02
C PHE A 291 2.47 21.10 2.89
N LYS A 292 3.56 21.85 3.17
CA LYS A 292 4.29 22.60 2.14
C LYS A 292 4.73 21.76 0.94
N PRO A 293 5.19 20.51 1.12
CA PRO A 293 5.56 19.65 0.00
C PRO A 293 4.44 19.43 -1.02
N LEU A 294 3.16 19.55 -0.61
CA LEU A 294 2.02 19.42 -1.52
C LEU A 294 2.02 20.45 -2.65
N ALA A 295 2.74 21.57 -2.51
CA ALA A 295 2.94 22.54 -3.60
C ALA A 295 3.66 21.94 -4.82
N LYS A 296 4.32 20.78 -4.68
CA LYS A 296 4.97 20.04 -5.77
C LYS A 296 4.03 19.09 -6.52
N VAL A 297 2.84 18.88 -6.02
CA VAL A 297 1.87 18.00 -6.69
C VAL A 297 1.49 18.62 -8.04
N SER A 298 1.70 17.85 -9.12
CA SER A 298 1.43 18.31 -10.48
C SER A 298 -0.06 18.58 -10.70
N ASP A 299 -0.38 19.55 -11.54
CA ASP A 299 -1.75 19.94 -11.85
C ASP A 299 -2.64 18.75 -12.26
N GLY A 300 -3.84 18.73 -11.70
CA GLY A 300 -4.85 17.70 -11.99
C GLY A 300 -4.69 16.40 -11.21
N LYS A 301 -3.57 16.17 -10.51
CA LYS A 301 -3.43 15.02 -9.59
C LYS A 301 -4.22 15.26 -8.31
N LYS A 302 -4.66 14.18 -7.70
CA LYS A 302 -5.44 14.17 -6.47
C LYS A 302 -4.59 13.79 -5.27
N VAL A 303 -4.93 14.33 -4.10
CA VAL A 303 -4.28 13.98 -2.83
C VAL A 303 -5.33 13.48 -1.84
N VAL A 304 -5.15 12.29 -1.34
CA VAL A 304 -5.94 11.72 -0.25
C VAL A 304 -5.15 11.94 1.04
N LEU A 305 -5.67 12.82 1.88
CA LEU A 305 -5.07 13.15 3.16
C LEU A 305 -5.40 12.06 4.18
N GLY A 306 -4.41 11.32 4.60
CA GLY A 306 -4.50 10.32 5.66
C GLY A 306 -4.42 10.99 7.03
N LEU A 307 -5.49 11.68 7.44
CA LEU A 307 -5.53 12.47 8.68
C LEU A 307 -6.02 11.70 9.89
N LEU A 308 -6.75 10.59 9.69
CA LEU A 308 -7.23 9.76 10.78
C LEU A 308 -6.28 8.57 10.98
N THR A 309 -5.89 8.31 12.23
CA THR A 309 -5.03 7.15 12.50
C THR A 309 -5.81 5.84 12.44
N SER A 310 -5.24 4.83 11.78
CA SER A 310 -5.72 3.44 11.85
C SER A 310 -5.04 2.64 12.98
N LYS A 311 -4.19 3.29 13.79
CA LYS A 311 -3.38 2.62 14.82
C LYS A 311 -4.09 2.53 16.16
N PHE A 312 -4.94 3.50 16.49
CA PHE A 312 -5.60 3.62 17.80
C PHE A 312 -7.10 3.87 17.64
N ALA A 313 -7.87 3.45 18.66
CA ALA A 313 -9.34 3.50 18.66
C ALA A 313 -9.91 4.92 18.83
N ASP A 314 -9.16 5.81 19.52
CA ASP A 314 -9.60 7.17 19.78
C ASP A 314 -9.95 7.89 18.47
N LEU A 315 -11.14 8.53 18.45
CA LEU A 315 -11.56 9.33 17.30
C LEU A 315 -10.87 10.70 17.36
N GLU A 316 -10.45 11.16 16.19
CA GLU A 316 -9.91 12.50 16.01
C GLU A 316 -11.00 13.57 16.23
N ASP A 317 -10.60 14.75 16.67
CA ASP A 317 -11.49 15.90 16.72
C ASP A 317 -11.83 16.36 15.29
N LYS A 318 -13.11 16.42 15.00
CA LYS A 318 -13.63 16.75 13.67
C LYS A 318 -13.19 18.15 13.22
N ASP A 319 -13.26 19.13 14.10
CA ASP A 319 -12.92 20.51 13.76
C ASP A 319 -11.42 20.67 13.51
N GLU A 320 -10.57 19.95 14.24
CA GLU A 320 -9.14 19.91 13.99
C GLU A 320 -8.82 19.27 12.63
N VAL A 321 -9.47 18.16 12.26
CA VAL A 321 -9.28 17.54 10.95
C VAL A 321 -9.72 18.48 9.82
N ILE A 322 -10.87 19.16 9.96
CA ILE A 322 -11.36 20.16 9.00
C ILE A 322 -10.37 21.33 8.88
N ALA A 323 -9.80 21.81 9.99
CA ALA A 323 -8.79 22.86 9.96
C ALA A 323 -7.54 22.44 9.19
N ARG A 324 -7.09 21.19 9.36
CA ARG A 324 -5.95 20.64 8.62
C ARG A 324 -6.24 20.46 7.12
N ILE A 325 -7.46 20.06 6.74
CA ILE A 325 -7.87 20.04 5.32
C ILE A 325 -7.81 21.45 4.71
N LYS A 326 -8.27 22.48 5.45
CA LYS A 326 -8.20 23.88 5.01
C LYS A 326 -6.75 24.36 4.89
N GLU A 327 -5.85 23.94 5.77
CA GLU A 327 -4.42 24.23 5.65
C GLU A 327 -3.83 23.60 4.38
N ALA A 328 -4.09 22.31 4.12
CA ALA A 328 -3.65 21.61 2.92
C ALA A 328 -4.20 22.28 1.63
N SER A 329 -5.40 22.85 1.68
CA SER A 329 -6.02 23.53 0.54
C SER A 329 -5.32 24.82 0.08
N GLN A 330 -4.34 25.29 0.86
CA GLN A 330 -3.46 26.39 0.44
C GLN A 330 -2.45 25.95 -0.63
N TYR A 331 -2.20 24.66 -0.76
CA TYR A 331 -1.20 24.05 -1.67
C TYR A 331 -1.84 23.26 -2.80
N VAL A 332 -2.96 22.59 -2.55
CA VAL A 332 -3.71 21.79 -3.54
C VAL A 332 -5.17 22.25 -3.53
N PRO A 333 -5.80 22.53 -4.69
CA PRO A 333 -7.20 22.91 -4.73
C PRO A 333 -8.11 21.94 -3.98
N LEU A 334 -9.08 22.47 -3.21
CA LEU A 334 -9.96 21.65 -2.34
C LEU A 334 -10.71 20.55 -3.09
N GLU A 335 -11.04 20.79 -4.36
CA GLU A 335 -11.68 19.80 -5.24
C GLU A 335 -10.78 18.59 -5.53
N ASN A 336 -9.47 18.73 -5.37
CA ASN A 336 -8.47 17.66 -5.53
C ASN A 336 -8.00 17.06 -4.20
N LEU A 337 -8.56 17.51 -3.05
CA LEU A 337 -8.32 16.94 -1.74
C LEU A 337 -9.40 15.95 -1.35
N TYR A 338 -8.99 14.83 -0.80
CA TYR A 338 -9.81 13.69 -0.37
C TYR A 338 -9.37 13.26 1.02
N LEU A 339 -10.14 12.42 1.70
CA LEU A 339 -9.87 12.03 3.09
C LEU A 339 -9.88 10.51 3.25
N SER A 340 -8.91 10.00 4.01
CA SER A 340 -8.82 8.59 4.42
C SER A 340 -8.15 8.45 5.80
N THR A 341 -8.04 7.21 6.26
CA THR A 341 -7.07 6.87 7.30
C THR A 341 -5.63 6.97 6.75
N GLN A 342 -4.65 7.16 7.66
CA GLN A 342 -3.24 7.30 7.26
C GLN A 342 -2.67 6.04 6.61
N CYS A 343 -3.20 4.86 6.97
CA CYS A 343 -2.86 3.56 6.41
C CYS A 343 -4.07 2.62 6.48
N GLY A 344 -3.96 1.38 6.01
CA GLY A 344 -4.93 0.33 6.29
C GLY A 344 -4.98 -0.05 7.77
N PHE A 345 -6.01 -0.77 8.19
CA PHE A 345 -6.17 -1.20 9.58
C PHE A 345 -5.33 -2.44 9.92
N ALA A 346 -4.89 -3.19 8.92
CA ALA A 346 -4.12 -4.41 9.11
C ALA A 346 -3.23 -4.71 7.90
N SER A 347 -2.04 -4.12 7.86
CA SER A 347 -1.05 -4.36 6.81
C SER A 347 -0.42 -5.77 6.90
N THR A 348 -0.54 -6.42 8.04
CA THR A 348 -0.22 -7.83 8.26
C THR A 348 -1.40 -8.55 8.91
N GLU A 349 -1.38 -9.88 8.96
CA GLU A 349 -2.48 -10.67 9.54
C GLU A 349 -2.74 -10.39 11.02
N GLU A 350 -1.73 -9.91 11.76
CA GLU A 350 -1.86 -9.53 13.16
C GLU A 350 -2.78 -8.32 13.37
N GLY A 351 -2.75 -7.36 12.45
CA GLY A 351 -3.55 -6.13 12.53
C GLY A 351 -3.10 -5.13 13.59
N ASN A 352 -3.78 -4.01 13.63
CA ASN A 352 -3.59 -2.97 14.65
C ASN A 352 -4.43 -3.23 15.91
N ILE A 353 -4.09 -2.53 17.00
CA ILE A 353 -4.69 -2.70 18.34
C ILE A 353 -5.98 -1.87 18.43
N LEU A 354 -6.98 -2.18 17.61
CA LEU A 354 -8.32 -1.61 17.70
C LEU A 354 -9.34 -2.68 17.31
N THR A 355 -10.59 -2.47 17.66
CA THR A 355 -11.66 -3.40 17.34
C THR A 355 -12.22 -3.15 15.93
N GLU A 356 -12.94 -4.12 15.39
CA GLU A 356 -13.69 -3.92 14.15
C GLU A 356 -14.72 -2.78 14.29
N GLU A 357 -15.33 -2.61 15.45
CA GLU A 357 -16.26 -1.50 15.72
C GLU A 357 -15.54 -0.14 15.61
N ASP A 358 -14.35 -0.01 16.17
CA ASP A 358 -13.54 1.22 16.10
C ASP A 358 -13.13 1.52 14.66
N GLN A 359 -12.75 0.50 13.89
CA GLN A 359 -12.47 0.61 12.47
C GLN A 359 -13.63 1.26 11.71
N TRP A 360 -14.87 0.80 11.92
CA TRP A 360 -16.04 1.37 11.26
C TRP A 360 -16.42 2.76 11.77
N LYS A 361 -16.17 3.08 13.04
CA LYS A 361 -16.30 4.44 13.58
C LYS A 361 -15.35 5.42 12.89
N LYS A 362 -14.12 5.03 12.62
CA LYS A 362 -13.16 5.85 11.84
C LYS A 362 -13.69 6.13 10.43
N ILE A 363 -14.19 5.12 9.72
CA ILE A 363 -14.78 5.28 8.39
C ILE A 363 -16.01 6.20 8.42
N ALA A 364 -16.86 6.07 9.44
CA ALA A 364 -18.03 6.94 9.62
C ALA A 364 -17.60 8.40 9.84
N LEU A 365 -16.58 8.65 10.66
CA LEU A 365 -16.06 10.00 10.91
C LEU A 365 -15.47 10.62 9.62
N ILE A 366 -14.75 9.83 8.80
CA ILE A 366 -14.27 10.28 7.47
C ILE A 366 -15.46 10.73 6.60
N SER A 367 -16.54 9.95 6.59
CA SER A 367 -17.75 10.29 5.82
C SER A 367 -18.40 11.59 6.30
N GLU A 368 -18.53 11.75 7.61
CA GLU A 368 -19.11 12.95 8.23
C GLU A 368 -18.29 14.20 7.86
N ILE A 369 -16.97 14.14 8.01
CA ILE A 369 -16.05 15.25 7.71
C ILE A 369 -16.11 15.60 6.21
N ALA A 370 -16.05 14.58 5.34
CA ALA A 370 -16.07 14.79 3.90
C ALA A 370 -17.37 15.44 3.42
N GLN A 371 -18.51 15.11 3.99
CA GLN A 371 -19.81 15.75 3.73
C GLN A 371 -19.80 17.22 4.14
N GLU A 372 -19.30 17.53 5.33
CA GLU A 372 -19.25 18.90 5.84
C GLU A 372 -18.32 19.78 5.00
N VAL A 373 -17.11 19.30 4.69
CA VAL A 373 -16.15 20.05 3.86
C VAL A 373 -16.66 20.26 2.44
N SER A 374 -17.44 19.33 1.89
CA SER A 374 -18.00 19.44 0.53
C SER A 374 -19.24 20.32 0.45
N GLY A 375 -19.80 20.77 1.55
CA GLY A 375 -21.01 21.60 1.62
C GLY A 375 -22.28 20.87 1.15
N LYS A 376 -22.32 19.55 1.25
CA LYS A 376 -23.45 18.70 0.84
C LYS A 376 -24.03 17.96 2.03
#